data_1a63b886a5114b9a17b1a962e9067d79
#
_entry.id   1a63b886a5114b9a17b1a962e9067d79
#
_cell.length_a   1.000
_cell.length_b   1.000
_cell.length_c   1.000
_cell.angle_alpha   90.00
_cell.angle_beta   90.00
_cell.angle_gamma   90.00
#
_symmetry.space_group_name_H-M   'P 1'
#
loop_
_entity.id
_entity.type
_entity.pdbx_description
1 polymer ?
#
loop_
_entity_poly.entity_id
_entity_poly.type
_entity_poly.pdbx_seq_one_letter_code
_entity_poly.pdbx_strand_id
1 'polypeptide(L)'
;MDPWGASVVHTLTVGVDGWAMHEPLRTGDRRSAAVLDRVEAVGADADAAWFATDGLVHLDLHTDNVLADDDGRLTGIIDWDGACAGDPRFDLVRYAYDLDGHDQPVWDLVEATGIEPRVLRAYVAHHALRCTGWAIRRHPEDVPRQLNRAERVLDRYEA
;
A
#
# COMPACT_ATOMS: atom_id res chain seq x y z
N MET A 1 10.91 -6.05 19.81
CA MET A 1 10.56 -6.24 18.39
C MET A 1 9.78 -5.01 17.98
N ASP A 2 10.19 -4.39 16.91
CA ASP A 2 9.55 -3.20 16.39
C ASP A 2 8.12 -3.51 15.90
N PRO A 3 7.09 -2.86 16.45
CA PRO A 3 5.71 -3.18 16.12
C PRO A 3 5.36 -2.83 14.65
N TRP A 4 5.98 -1.80 14.06
CA TRP A 4 5.69 -1.38 12.69
C TRP A 4 6.14 -2.42 11.66
N GLY A 5 7.42 -2.75 11.64
CA GLY A 5 7.95 -3.71 10.67
C GLY A 5 7.30 -5.09 10.83
N ALA A 6 7.07 -5.54 12.07
CA ALA A 6 6.34 -6.78 12.33
C ALA A 6 4.91 -6.73 11.80
N SER A 7 4.21 -5.59 11.91
CA SER A 7 2.85 -5.40 11.38
C SER A 7 2.84 -5.45 9.85
N VAL A 8 3.80 -4.82 9.18
CA VAL A 8 3.92 -4.87 7.71
C VAL A 8 4.12 -6.31 7.24
N VAL A 9 5.09 -7.03 7.82
CA VAL A 9 5.36 -8.44 7.45
C VAL A 9 4.15 -9.33 7.73
N HIS A 10 3.51 -9.16 8.89
CA HIS A 10 2.31 -9.91 9.23
C HIS A 10 1.16 -9.67 8.24
N THR A 11 0.95 -8.41 7.84
CA THR A 11 -0.08 -8.07 6.84
C THR A 11 0.19 -8.78 5.51
N LEU A 12 1.45 -8.82 5.06
CA LEU A 12 1.81 -9.45 3.79
C LEU A 12 1.68 -10.98 3.80
N THR A 13 1.90 -11.62 4.96
CA THR A 13 1.96 -13.09 5.09
C THR A 13 0.67 -13.74 5.60
N VAL A 14 -0.06 -13.06 6.46
CA VAL A 14 -1.21 -13.62 7.18
C VAL A 14 -2.47 -12.76 7.00
N GLY A 15 -2.30 -11.47 6.90
CA GLY A 15 -3.37 -10.47 6.93
C GLY A 15 -3.41 -9.72 8.26
N VAL A 16 -4.44 -8.90 8.46
CA VAL A 16 -4.65 -8.12 9.70
C VAL A 16 -5.81 -8.72 10.47
N ASP A 17 -5.66 -8.86 11.79
CA ASP A 17 -6.71 -9.33 12.69
C ASP A 17 -8.00 -8.50 12.51
N GLY A 18 -9.11 -9.18 12.26
CA GLY A 18 -10.40 -8.55 11.99
C GLY A 18 -10.61 -8.08 10.54
N TRP A 19 -9.58 -8.13 9.70
CA TRP A 19 -9.65 -7.82 8.27
C TRP A 19 -9.10 -8.98 7.45
N ALA A 20 -9.97 -9.87 7.00
CA ALA A 20 -9.58 -10.97 6.12
C ALA A 20 -9.17 -10.44 4.74
N MET A 21 -7.93 -9.92 4.63
CA MET A 21 -7.43 -9.31 3.37
C MET A 21 -7.05 -10.38 2.35
N HIS A 22 -6.47 -11.49 2.79
CA HIS A 22 -6.02 -12.57 1.91
C HIS A 22 -7.17 -13.39 1.33
N GLU A 23 -8.17 -13.72 2.17
CA GLU A 23 -9.29 -14.58 1.76
C GLU A 23 -10.07 -14.04 0.55
N PRO A 24 -10.46 -12.75 0.48
CA PRO A 24 -11.14 -12.22 -0.70
C PRO A 24 -10.35 -12.36 -1.99
N LEU A 25 -9.03 -12.18 -1.95
CA LEU A 25 -8.17 -12.36 -3.12
C LEU A 25 -8.05 -13.84 -3.47
N ARG A 26 -7.88 -14.70 -2.46
CA ARG A 26 -7.72 -16.14 -2.66
C ARG A 26 -8.96 -16.82 -3.23
N THR A 27 -10.15 -16.37 -2.82
CA THR A 27 -11.45 -16.95 -3.23
C THR A 27 -12.09 -16.20 -4.41
N GLY A 28 -11.48 -15.11 -4.85
CA GLY A 28 -11.92 -14.33 -6.00
C GLY A 28 -11.64 -15.05 -7.35
N ASP A 29 -11.30 -14.28 -8.34
CA ASP A 29 -10.92 -14.84 -9.64
C ASP A 29 -9.42 -15.22 -9.70
N ARG A 30 -9.01 -15.78 -10.85
CA ARG A 30 -7.61 -16.19 -11.05
C ARG A 30 -6.61 -15.02 -10.96
N ARG A 31 -7.02 -13.80 -11.34
CA ARG A 31 -6.15 -12.63 -11.30
C ARG A 31 -5.93 -12.18 -9.87
N SER A 32 -7.00 -12.14 -9.06
CA SER A 32 -6.89 -11.77 -7.64
C SER A 32 -6.02 -12.77 -6.87
N ALA A 33 -6.17 -14.07 -7.14
CA ALA A 33 -5.31 -15.08 -6.55
C ALA A 33 -3.83 -14.90 -6.95
N ALA A 34 -3.55 -14.59 -8.22
CA ALA A 34 -2.19 -14.33 -8.69
C ALA A 34 -1.55 -13.07 -8.06
N VAL A 35 -2.34 -12.01 -7.83
CA VAL A 35 -1.87 -10.84 -7.07
C VAL A 35 -1.52 -11.24 -5.64
N LEU A 36 -2.35 -12.07 -4.99
CA LEU A 36 -2.07 -12.56 -3.65
C LEU A 36 -0.78 -13.39 -3.58
N ASP A 37 -0.57 -14.31 -4.53
CA ASP A 37 0.65 -15.13 -4.57
C ASP A 37 1.92 -14.26 -4.63
N ARG A 38 1.88 -13.16 -5.40
CA ARG A 38 2.97 -12.18 -5.47
C ARG A 38 3.18 -11.44 -4.14
N VAL A 39 2.10 -11.00 -3.51
CA VAL A 39 2.14 -10.34 -2.19
C VAL A 39 2.75 -11.27 -1.13
N GLU A 40 2.31 -12.53 -1.09
CA GLU A 40 2.81 -13.53 -0.14
C GLU A 40 4.30 -13.84 -0.38
N ALA A 41 4.74 -13.87 -1.64
CA ALA A 41 6.17 -14.04 -1.97
C ALA A 41 7.01 -12.87 -1.46
N VAL A 42 6.54 -11.62 -1.62
CA VAL A 42 7.21 -10.44 -1.03
C VAL A 42 7.24 -10.52 0.50
N GLY A 43 6.14 -10.94 1.12
CA GLY A 43 6.07 -11.10 2.57
C GLY A 43 7.00 -12.18 3.12
N ALA A 44 7.17 -13.29 2.39
CA ALA A 44 8.07 -14.37 2.78
C ALA A 44 9.55 -13.95 2.79
N ASP A 45 9.93 -13.00 1.92
CA ASP A 45 11.28 -12.46 1.84
C ASP A 45 11.51 -11.29 2.81
N ALA A 46 10.44 -10.67 3.34
CA ALA A 46 10.53 -9.44 4.12
C ALA A 46 11.01 -9.69 5.55
N ASP A 47 11.89 -8.80 6.03
CA ASP A 47 12.35 -8.76 7.42
C ASP A 47 11.85 -7.47 8.10
N ALA A 48 11.25 -7.61 9.28
CA ALA A 48 10.75 -6.49 10.07
C ALA A 48 11.83 -5.42 10.36
N ALA A 49 13.08 -5.81 10.42
CA ALA A 49 14.20 -4.89 10.65
C ALA A 49 14.52 -3.95 9.48
N TRP A 50 13.92 -4.15 8.31
CA TRP A 50 14.13 -3.25 7.16
C TRP A 50 13.38 -1.92 7.30
N PHE A 51 12.32 -1.88 8.11
CA PHE A 51 11.39 -0.76 8.16
C PHE A 51 11.78 0.25 9.24
N ALA A 52 11.87 1.52 8.86
CA ALA A 52 12.06 2.62 9.80
C ALA A 52 10.83 2.79 10.72
N THR A 53 11.03 3.35 11.92
CA THR A 53 10.01 3.35 12.99
C THR A 53 9.93 4.64 13.77
N ASP A 54 10.68 5.64 13.34
CA ASP A 54 10.90 6.91 14.05
C ASP A 54 10.01 8.06 13.57
N GLY A 55 9.02 7.74 12.72
CA GLY A 55 8.08 8.72 12.16
C GLY A 55 6.63 8.48 12.55
N LEU A 56 5.76 9.34 12.05
CA LEU A 56 4.30 9.23 12.12
C LEU A 56 3.77 8.74 10.77
N VAL A 57 2.94 7.72 10.79
CA VAL A 57 2.24 7.15 9.63
C VAL A 57 0.75 7.42 9.77
N HIS A 58 0.14 7.94 8.71
CA HIS A 58 -1.31 8.16 8.62
C HIS A 58 -2.07 6.83 8.43
N LEU A 59 -1.46 5.86 7.74
CA LEU A 59 -1.98 4.55 7.32
C LEU A 59 -2.98 4.57 6.17
N ASP A 60 -3.70 5.63 5.94
CA ASP A 60 -4.72 5.72 4.89
C ASP A 60 -4.63 7.02 4.08
N LEU A 61 -3.40 7.45 3.75
CA LEU A 61 -3.17 8.64 2.96
C LEU A 61 -3.52 8.37 1.49
N HIS A 62 -4.70 8.80 1.06
CA HIS A 62 -5.17 8.78 -0.32
C HIS A 62 -5.79 10.13 -0.70
N THR A 63 -6.15 10.29 -1.97
CA THR A 63 -6.59 11.59 -2.51
C THR A 63 -7.75 12.22 -1.77
N ASP A 64 -8.71 11.42 -1.28
CA ASP A 64 -9.89 11.94 -0.58
C ASP A 64 -9.58 12.46 0.84
N ASN A 65 -8.42 12.06 1.41
CA ASN A 65 -7.96 12.52 2.72
C ASN A 65 -7.00 13.71 2.63
N VAL A 66 -6.77 14.23 1.41
CA VAL A 66 -5.90 15.37 1.15
C VAL A 66 -6.76 16.56 0.70
N LEU A 67 -6.78 17.64 1.49
CA LEU A 67 -7.54 18.84 1.19
C LEU A 67 -6.65 19.87 0.49
N ALA A 68 -7.18 20.45 -0.58
CA ALA A 68 -6.55 21.56 -1.31
C ALA A 68 -7.53 22.71 -1.51
N ASP A 69 -7.00 23.94 -1.65
CA ASP A 69 -7.80 25.10 -2.06
C ASP A 69 -7.98 25.12 -3.60
N ASP A 70 -8.72 26.14 -4.06
CA ASP A 70 -9.02 26.33 -5.50
C ASP A 70 -7.74 26.59 -6.34
N ASP A 71 -6.65 27.03 -5.72
CA ASP A 71 -5.34 27.21 -6.34
C ASP A 71 -4.49 25.93 -6.33
N GLY A 72 -5.02 24.83 -5.77
CA GLY A 72 -4.33 23.54 -5.65
C GLY A 72 -3.30 23.46 -4.53
N ARG A 73 -3.32 24.42 -3.57
CA ARG A 73 -2.42 24.36 -2.43
C ARG A 73 -3.00 23.44 -1.37
N LEU A 74 -2.12 22.61 -0.80
CA LEU A 74 -2.49 21.74 0.32
C LEU A 74 -2.95 22.59 1.52
N THR A 75 -4.15 22.35 2.01
CA THR A 75 -4.75 23.03 3.18
C THR A 75 -4.90 22.11 4.37
N GLY A 76 -4.86 20.79 4.20
CA GLY A 76 -4.93 19.86 5.30
C GLY A 76 -4.89 18.41 4.87
N ILE A 77 -4.67 17.56 5.87
CA ILE A 77 -4.83 16.10 5.78
C ILE A 77 -5.78 15.70 6.91
N ILE A 78 -6.80 14.92 6.58
CA ILE A 78 -7.88 14.51 7.49
C ILE A 78 -7.89 12.98 7.68
N ASP A 79 -8.72 12.50 8.62
CA ASP A 79 -8.94 11.09 8.92
C ASP A 79 -7.69 10.38 9.49
N TRP A 80 -7.18 10.93 10.59
CA TRP A 80 -6.01 10.43 11.32
C TRP A 80 -6.32 9.28 12.30
N ASP A 81 -7.51 8.70 12.27
CA ASP A 81 -7.96 7.69 13.25
C ASP A 81 -7.07 6.44 13.27
N GLY A 82 -6.42 6.13 12.15
CA GLY A 82 -5.50 5.01 12.01
C GLY A 82 -4.04 5.32 12.34
N ALA A 83 -3.70 6.58 12.64
CA ALA A 83 -2.32 7.01 12.73
C ALA A 83 -1.51 6.28 13.80
N CYS A 84 -0.27 5.94 13.46
CA CYS A 84 0.63 5.21 14.35
C CYS A 84 2.11 5.61 14.14
N ALA A 85 2.98 5.14 15.04
CA ALA A 85 4.41 5.25 14.83
C ALA A 85 4.87 4.26 13.76
N GLY A 86 5.74 4.71 12.84
CA GLY A 86 6.24 3.89 11.74
C GLY A 86 7.07 4.69 10.75
N ASP A 87 7.17 4.18 9.53
CA ASP A 87 7.90 4.80 8.43
C ASP A 87 6.98 5.72 7.60
N PRO A 88 7.14 7.07 7.63
CA PRO A 88 6.27 7.97 6.87
C PRO A 88 6.32 7.78 5.35
N ARG A 89 7.36 7.12 4.82
CA ARG A 89 7.44 6.79 3.39
C ARG A 89 6.34 5.81 2.94
N PHE A 90 5.79 5.04 3.88
CA PHE A 90 4.61 4.20 3.64
C PHE A 90 3.42 5.01 3.09
N ASP A 91 3.14 6.16 3.69
CA ASP A 91 2.04 7.03 3.27
C ASP A 91 2.31 7.66 1.90
N LEU A 92 3.56 8.02 1.62
CA LEU A 92 3.93 8.55 0.31
C LEU A 92 3.76 7.49 -0.78
N VAL A 93 4.13 6.23 -0.51
CA VAL A 93 3.88 5.10 -1.41
C VAL A 93 2.38 4.85 -1.57
N ARG A 94 1.59 4.97 -0.50
CA ARG A 94 0.12 4.88 -0.55
C ARG A 94 -0.48 5.93 -1.48
N TYR A 95 -0.05 7.17 -1.34
CA TYR A 95 -0.52 8.29 -2.16
C TYR A 95 -0.14 8.10 -3.63
N ALA A 96 1.11 7.75 -3.90
CA ALA A 96 1.58 7.44 -5.26
C ALA A 96 0.80 6.25 -5.88
N TYR A 97 0.53 5.22 -5.09
CA TYR A 97 -0.27 4.07 -5.51
C TYR A 97 -1.70 4.49 -5.90
N ASP A 98 -2.32 5.40 -5.16
CA ASP A 98 -3.67 5.89 -5.46
C ASP A 98 -3.73 6.69 -6.77
N LEU A 99 -2.69 7.45 -7.07
CA LEU A 99 -2.53 8.25 -8.29
C LEU A 99 -1.96 7.46 -9.47
N ASP A 100 -1.64 6.18 -9.30
CA ASP A 100 -0.97 5.40 -10.33
C ASP A 100 -1.68 5.47 -11.69
N GLY A 101 -0.88 5.78 -12.73
CA GLY A 101 -1.33 6.05 -14.09
C GLY A 101 -1.70 7.52 -14.34
N HIS A 102 -1.68 8.37 -13.33
CA HIS A 102 -2.00 9.79 -13.45
C HIS A 102 -0.84 10.72 -13.08
N ASP A 103 0.14 10.25 -12.29
CA ASP A 103 1.16 11.15 -11.74
C ASP A 103 2.55 10.49 -11.54
N GLN A 104 3.33 10.41 -12.62
CA GLN A 104 4.72 9.98 -12.55
C GLN A 104 5.57 10.82 -11.56
N PRO A 105 5.42 12.17 -11.44
CA PRO A 105 6.15 12.97 -10.48
C PRO A 105 6.05 12.51 -9.02
N VAL A 106 4.94 11.91 -8.61
CA VAL A 106 4.82 11.39 -7.22
C VAL A 106 5.68 10.15 -7.01
N TRP A 107 5.79 9.27 -8.01
CA TRP A 107 6.72 8.14 -7.96
C TRP A 107 8.18 8.61 -7.96
N ASP A 108 8.52 9.64 -8.73
CA ASP A 108 9.85 10.24 -8.71
C ASP A 108 10.19 10.81 -7.32
N LEU A 109 9.19 11.38 -6.64
CA LEU A 109 9.32 11.84 -5.25
C LEU A 109 9.55 10.67 -4.28
N VAL A 110 8.80 9.57 -4.43
CA VAL A 110 9.02 8.34 -3.62
C VAL A 110 10.47 7.87 -3.77
N GLU A 111 10.96 7.75 -5.00
CA GLU A 111 12.33 7.31 -5.29
C GLU A 111 13.37 8.30 -4.74
N ALA A 112 13.10 9.62 -4.81
CA ALA A 112 13.97 10.66 -4.26
C ALA A 112 14.10 10.63 -2.73
N THR A 113 13.21 9.93 -2.01
CA THR A 113 13.35 9.72 -0.55
C THR A 113 14.53 8.80 -0.19
N GLY A 114 15.14 8.14 -1.17
CA GLY A 114 16.17 7.14 -0.93
C GLY A 114 15.63 5.85 -0.27
N ILE A 115 14.34 5.58 -0.40
CA ILE A 115 13.74 4.33 0.10
C ILE A 115 14.44 3.13 -0.53
N GLU A 116 14.84 2.16 0.29
CA GLU A 116 15.46 0.96 -0.23
C GLU A 116 14.49 0.17 -1.11
N PRO A 117 14.93 -0.37 -2.27
CA PRO A 117 14.04 -1.08 -3.20
C PRO A 117 13.20 -2.20 -2.56
N ARG A 118 13.80 -2.95 -1.63
CA ARG A 118 13.10 -4.02 -0.88
C ARG A 118 11.98 -3.50 0.02
N VAL A 119 12.18 -2.32 0.65
CA VAL A 119 11.16 -1.66 1.48
C VAL A 119 10.04 -1.10 0.60
N LEU A 120 10.39 -0.44 -0.51
CA LEU A 120 9.43 0.05 -1.49
C LEU A 120 8.55 -1.08 -2.03
N ARG A 121 9.17 -2.20 -2.42
CA ARG A 121 8.46 -3.39 -2.91
C ARG A 121 7.46 -3.94 -1.86
N ALA A 122 7.86 -3.99 -0.59
CA ALA A 122 6.98 -4.43 0.49
C ALA A 122 5.79 -3.47 0.69
N TYR A 123 6.00 -2.16 0.63
CA TYR A 123 4.91 -1.18 0.73
C TYR A 123 3.97 -1.23 -0.47
N VAL A 124 4.51 -1.37 -1.68
CA VAL A 124 3.70 -1.57 -2.89
C VAL A 124 2.82 -2.83 -2.76
N ALA A 125 3.40 -3.95 -2.35
CA ALA A 125 2.66 -5.20 -2.14
C ALA A 125 1.57 -5.05 -1.07
N HIS A 126 1.88 -4.33 0.02
CA HIS A 126 0.91 -4.04 1.08
C HIS A 126 -0.30 -3.24 0.56
N HIS A 127 -0.06 -2.20 -0.25
CA HIS A 127 -1.15 -1.40 -0.83
C HIS A 127 -1.92 -2.16 -1.90
N ALA A 128 -1.26 -2.97 -2.72
CA ALA A 128 -1.91 -3.86 -3.68
C ALA A 128 -2.90 -4.81 -2.98
N LEU A 129 -2.48 -5.44 -1.88
CA LEU A 129 -3.32 -6.30 -1.05
C LEU A 129 -4.53 -5.53 -0.49
N ARG A 130 -4.28 -4.40 0.20
CA ARG A 130 -5.34 -3.63 0.87
C ARG A 130 -6.37 -3.10 -0.11
N CYS A 131 -5.93 -2.42 -1.17
CA CYS A 131 -6.83 -1.78 -2.13
C CYS A 131 -7.65 -2.80 -2.92
N THR A 132 -7.03 -3.91 -3.36
CA THR A 132 -7.75 -4.98 -4.04
C THR A 132 -8.72 -5.70 -3.11
N GLY A 133 -8.30 -6.04 -1.90
CA GLY A 133 -9.16 -6.68 -0.90
C GLY A 133 -10.34 -5.81 -0.47
N TRP A 134 -10.12 -4.49 -0.37
CA TRP A 134 -11.19 -3.52 -0.12
C TRP A 134 -12.20 -3.48 -1.26
N ALA A 135 -11.73 -3.38 -2.51
CA ALA A 135 -12.60 -3.37 -3.68
C ALA A 135 -13.45 -4.64 -3.76
N ILE A 136 -12.86 -5.82 -3.61
CA ILE A 136 -13.60 -7.09 -3.65
C ILE A 136 -14.75 -7.11 -2.62
N ARG A 137 -14.54 -6.53 -1.45
CA ARG A 137 -15.54 -6.58 -0.37
C ARG A 137 -16.57 -5.48 -0.40
N ARG A 138 -16.22 -4.29 -0.87
CA ARG A 138 -17.04 -3.08 -0.71
C ARG A 138 -17.42 -2.41 -2.01
N HIS A 139 -16.60 -2.59 -3.05
CA HIS A 139 -16.73 -1.91 -4.34
C HIS A 139 -16.44 -2.86 -5.50
N PRO A 140 -17.25 -3.94 -5.69
CA PRO A 140 -16.99 -4.95 -6.70
C PRO A 140 -16.88 -4.38 -8.13
N GLU A 141 -17.49 -3.24 -8.39
CA GLU A 141 -17.37 -2.50 -9.65
C GLU A 141 -15.94 -1.97 -9.90
N ASP A 142 -15.18 -1.73 -8.85
CA ASP A 142 -13.80 -1.23 -8.92
C ASP A 142 -12.73 -2.35 -9.03
N VAL A 143 -13.10 -3.60 -8.83
CA VAL A 143 -12.16 -4.73 -8.82
C VAL A 143 -11.29 -4.78 -10.08
N PRO A 144 -11.83 -4.64 -11.30
CA PRO A 144 -10.99 -4.68 -12.50
C PRO A 144 -9.95 -3.56 -12.53
N ARG A 145 -10.31 -2.38 -12.06
CA ARG A 145 -9.40 -1.21 -11.97
C ARG A 145 -8.29 -1.46 -10.94
N GLN A 146 -8.64 -1.97 -9.77
CA GLN A 146 -7.66 -2.25 -8.71
C GLN A 146 -6.70 -3.38 -9.09
N LEU A 147 -7.20 -4.44 -9.74
CA LEU A 147 -6.34 -5.51 -10.25
C LEU A 147 -5.36 -5.00 -11.32
N ASN A 148 -5.83 -4.20 -12.29
CA ASN A 148 -4.96 -3.60 -13.30
C ASN A 148 -3.87 -2.73 -12.68
N ARG A 149 -4.22 -1.96 -11.63
CA ARG A 149 -3.26 -1.14 -10.87
C ARG A 149 -2.26 -2.02 -10.12
N ALA A 150 -2.74 -2.98 -9.35
CA ALA A 150 -1.90 -3.88 -8.56
C ALA A 150 -0.87 -4.61 -9.44
N GLU A 151 -1.30 -5.22 -10.54
CA GLU A 151 -0.42 -5.90 -11.48
C GLU A 151 0.65 -4.94 -12.03
N ARG A 152 0.25 -3.77 -12.53
CA ARG A 152 1.17 -2.80 -13.13
C ARG A 152 2.22 -2.28 -12.14
N VAL A 153 1.80 -1.94 -10.90
CA VAL A 153 2.73 -1.40 -9.90
C VAL A 153 3.63 -2.50 -9.36
N LEU A 154 3.12 -3.72 -9.17
CA LEU A 154 3.96 -4.86 -8.81
C LEU A 154 4.99 -5.17 -9.91
N ASP A 155 4.59 -5.17 -11.20
CA ASP A 155 5.52 -5.39 -12.33
C ASP A 155 6.66 -4.38 -12.33
N ARG A 156 6.38 -3.12 -12.00
CA ARG A 156 7.39 -2.05 -11.96
C ARG A 156 8.49 -2.31 -10.92
N TYR A 157 8.17 -2.94 -9.80
CA TYR A 157 9.06 -3.07 -8.64
C TYR A 157 9.46 -4.52 -8.30
N GLU A 158 9.15 -5.49 -9.15
CA GLU A 158 9.60 -6.88 -9.00
C GLU A 158 10.99 -7.19 -9.56
N ALA A 159 11.55 -6.28 -10.36
CA ALA A 159 12.83 -6.47 -11.07
C ALA A 159 14.05 -6.31 -10.15
#